data_8f83fdb5436b9899fb64733dc9552bf4
#
_entry.id   8f83fdb5436b9899fb64733dc9552bf4
#
_cell.length_a   1.000
_cell.length_b   1.000
_cell.length_c   1.000
_cell.angle_alpha   90.00
_cell.angle_beta   90.00
_cell.angle_gamma   90.00
#
_symmetry.space_group_name_H-M   'P 1'
#
loop_
_entity.id
_entity.type
_entity.pdbx_description
1 polymer ?
#
loop_
_entity_poly.entity_id
_entity_poly.type
_entity_poly.pdbx_seq_one_letter_code
_entity_poly.pdbx_strand_id
1 'polypeptide(L)' 'MKIKEIRDLGVDELHQKNRELVEELFKLRLRKASGQLDSPAMLGHIRRDIARIKTVLSEREVGSGTAR' A
#
# COMPACT_ATOMS: atom_id res chain seq x y z
N MET A 1 1.00 4.26 -7.42
CA MET A 1 1.03 5.61 -6.80
C MET A 1 2.45 6.12 -6.72
N LYS A 2 2.62 7.39 -6.95
CA LYS A 2 3.93 8.01 -6.81
C LYS A 2 4.16 8.35 -5.34
N ILE A 3 5.41 8.23 -4.90
CA ILE A 3 5.75 8.51 -3.51
C ILE A 3 5.37 9.93 -3.09
N LYS A 4 5.45 10.86 -4.04
CA LYS A 4 5.08 12.25 -3.77
C LYS A 4 3.59 12.37 -3.42
N GLU A 5 2.75 11.66 -4.16
CA GLU A 5 1.32 11.66 -3.88
C GLU A 5 1.02 11.08 -2.51
N ILE A 6 1.74 10.03 -2.16
CA ILE A 6 1.56 9.39 -0.86
C ILE A 6 1.97 10.35 0.26
N ARG A 7 3.04 11.10 0.07
CA ARG A 7 3.51 12.02 1.09
C ARG A 7 2.59 13.22 1.30
N ASP A 8 1.75 13.52 0.30
CA ASP A 8 0.79 14.60 0.41
C ASP A 8 -0.45 14.22 1.20
N LEU A 9 -0.65 12.94 1.48
CA LEU A 9 -1.81 12.46 2.21
C LEU A 9 -1.60 12.58 3.72
N GLY A 10 -2.70 12.80 4.45
CA GLY A 10 -2.67 12.78 5.89
C GLY A 10 -2.55 11.35 6.42
N VAL A 11 -2.23 11.23 7.71
CA VAL A 11 -2.06 9.91 8.33
C VAL A 11 -3.33 9.06 8.21
N ASP A 12 -4.49 9.66 8.49
CA ASP A 12 -5.75 8.93 8.40
C ASP A 12 -6.03 8.47 6.99
N GLU A 13 -5.73 9.31 6.02
CA GLU A 13 -5.90 8.96 4.61
C GLU A 13 -4.96 7.85 4.20
N LEU A 14 -3.74 7.86 4.72
CA LEU A 14 -2.77 6.81 4.44
C LEU A 14 -3.24 5.47 4.99
N HIS A 15 -3.77 5.46 6.21
CA HIS A 15 -4.30 4.23 6.79
C HIS A 15 -5.46 3.68 5.99
N GLN A 16 -6.36 4.57 5.57
CA GLN A 16 -7.49 4.16 4.77
C GLN A 16 -7.05 3.60 3.42
N LYS A 17 -6.12 4.28 2.78
CA LYS A 17 -5.61 3.83 1.49
C LYS A 17 -4.92 2.47 1.62
N ASN A 18 -4.18 2.30 2.70
CA ASN A 18 -3.51 1.02 2.96
C ASN A 18 -4.53 -0.11 3.08
N ARG A 19 -5.63 0.12 3.80
CA ARG A 19 -6.67 -0.89 3.95
C ARG A 19 -7.30 -1.24 2.61
N GLU A 20 -7.59 -0.22 1.81
CA GLU A 20 -8.17 -0.44 0.48
C GLU A 20 -7.26 -1.28 -0.40
N LEU A 21 -5.96 -0.98 -0.37
CA LEU A 21 -5.01 -1.72 -1.18
C LEU A 21 -4.83 -3.16 -0.69
N VAL A 22 -4.86 -3.35 0.63
CA VAL A 22 -4.75 -4.70 1.18
C VAL A 22 -5.97 -5.54 0.76
N GLU A 23 -7.16 -4.96 0.79
CA GLU A 23 -8.35 -5.67 0.35
C GLU A 23 -8.26 -6.02 -1.13
N GLU A 24 -7.78 -5.08 -1.93
CA GLU A 24 -7.62 -5.29 -3.36
C GLU A 24 -6.60 -6.38 -3.64
N LEU A 25 -5.50 -6.39 -2.90
CA LEU A 25 -4.50 -7.44 -3.02
C LEU A 25 -5.10 -8.80 -2.70
N PHE A 26 -5.90 -8.87 -1.66
CA PHE A 26 -6.56 -10.12 -1.26
C PHE A 26 -7.47 -10.64 -2.38
N LYS A 27 -8.27 -9.75 -2.97
CA LYS A 27 -9.14 -10.12 -4.06
C LYS A 27 -8.36 -10.63 -5.27
N LEU A 28 -7.26 -9.97 -5.60
CA LEU A 28 -6.44 -10.39 -6.72
C LEU A 28 -5.77 -11.73 -6.45
N ARG A 29 -5.37 -11.99 -5.22
CA ARG A 29 -4.80 -13.28 -4.86
C ARG A 29 -5.83 -14.40 -5.03
N LEU A 30 -7.07 -14.14 -4.67
CA LEU A 30 -8.14 -15.10 -4.87
C LEU A 30 -8.35 -15.40 -6.35
N ARG A 31 -8.33 -14.35 -7.17
CA ARG A 31 -8.46 -14.53 -8.61
C ARG A 31 -7.31 -15.34 -9.20
N LYS A 32 -6.11 -15.07 -8.71
CA LYS A 32 -4.94 -15.82 -9.16
C LYS A 32 -5.06 -17.29 -8.80
N ALA A 33 -5.52 -17.57 -7.59
CA ALA A 33 -5.68 -18.94 -7.15
C ALA A 33 -6.71 -19.69 -7.97
N SER A 34 -7.75 -19.00 -8.46
CA SER A 34 -8.78 -19.61 -9.28
C SER A 34 -8.46 -19.54 -10.79
N GLY A 35 -7.29 -19.02 -11.14
CA GLY A 35 -6.87 -18.94 -12.52
C GLY A 35 -7.50 -17.82 -13.34
N GLN A 36 -8.10 -16.84 -12.66
CA GLN A 36 -8.81 -15.76 -13.35
C GLN A 36 -8.04 -14.45 -13.43
N LEU A 37 -6.81 -14.44 -12.96
CA LEU A 37 -6.00 -13.22 -12.98
C LEU A 37 -5.33 -13.06 -14.34
N ASP A 38 -5.68 -11.98 -15.02
CA ASP A 38 -5.17 -11.71 -16.36
C ASP A 38 -3.78 -11.11 -16.37
N SER A 39 -3.45 -10.33 -15.33
CA SER A 39 -2.17 -9.62 -15.30
C SER A 39 -1.50 -9.79 -13.94
N PRO A 40 -0.49 -10.65 -13.84
CA PRO A 40 0.25 -10.79 -12.59
C PRO A 40 1.00 -9.53 -12.18
N ALA A 41 1.25 -8.62 -13.13
CA ALA A 41 1.92 -7.37 -12.82
C ALA A 41 1.11 -6.50 -11.85
N MET A 42 -0.22 -6.62 -11.86
CA MET A 42 -1.04 -5.85 -10.95
C MET A 42 -0.75 -6.17 -9.48
N LEU A 43 -0.48 -7.45 -9.18
CA LEU A 43 -0.10 -7.81 -7.82
C LEU A 43 1.16 -7.09 -7.38
N GLY A 44 2.14 -7.02 -8.26
CA GLY A 44 3.38 -6.32 -7.97
C GLY A 44 3.17 -4.84 -7.73
N HIS A 45 2.32 -4.20 -8.54
CA HIS A 45 2.04 -2.78 -8.38
C HIS A 45 1.38 -2.50 -7.03
N ILE A 46 0.39 -3.29 -6.67
CA ILE A 46 -0.33 -3.07 -5.42
C ILE A 46 0.59 -3.32 -4.22
N ARG A 47 1.41 -4.35 -4.28
CA ARG A 47 2.36 -4.63 -3.20
C ARG A 47 3.35 -3.50 -3.02
N ARG A 48 3.82 -2.90 -4.11
CA ARG A 48 4.73 -1.76 -4.04
C ARG A 48 4.05 -0.55 -3.42
N ASP A 49 2.79 -0.30 -3.81
CA ASP A 49 2.04 0.82 -3.26
C ASP A 49 1.84 0.65 -1.76
N ILE A 50 1.50 -0.56 -1.33
CA ILE A 50 1.36 -0.85 0.09
C ILE A 50 2.67 -0.60 0.83
N ALA A 51 3.77 -1.05 0.26
CA ALA A 51 5.08 -0.85 0.86
C ALA A 51 5.43 0.62 0.98
N ARG A 52 5.12 1.40 -0.06
CA ARG A 52 5.37 2.85 -0.03
C ARG A 52 4.56 3.53 1.04
N ILE A 53 3.28 3.17 1.15
CA ILE A 53 2.42 3.76 2.17
C ILE A 53 2.92 3.41 3.57
N LYS A 54 3.31 2.16 3.78
CA LYS A 54 3.85 1.75 5.07
C LYS A 54 5.12 2.48 5.41
N THR A 55 5.98 2.72 4.42
CA THR A 55 7.21 3.46 4.63
C THR A 55 6.92 4.88 5.09
N VAL A 56 6.00 5.55 4.40
CA VAL A 56 5.66 6.92 4.75
C VAL A 56 4.99 6.99 6.12
N LEU A 57 4.10 6.05 6.42
CA LEU A 57 3.48 5.99 7.74
C LEU A 57 4.53 5.79 8.82
N SER A 58 5.46 4.89 8.58
CA SER A 58 6.53 4.64 9.55
C SER A 58 7.37 5.90 9.77
N GLU A 59 7.69 6.62 8.70
CA GLU A 59 8.44 7.87 8.82
C GLU A 59 7.71 8.88 9.69
N ARG A 60 6.40 9.00 9.49
CA ARG A 60 5.62 9.98 10.25
C ARG A 60 5.42 9.59 11.69
N GLU A 61 5.22 8.32 11.95
CA GLU A 61 4.98 7.84 13.31
C GLU A 61 6.26 7.83 14.13
N VAL A 62 7.36 7.47 13.51
CA VAL A 62 8.65 7.42 14.21
C VAL A 62 9.35 8.77 14.16
N GLY A 63 9.17 9.48 13.06
CA GLY A 63 9.84 10.76 12.85
C GLY A 63 9.46 11.83 13.86
N SER A 64 8.36 11.63 14.57
CA SER A 64 7.95 12.62 15.56
C SER A 64 8.80 12.56 16.81
N GLY A 65 9.97 12.02 16.71
CA GLY A 65 10.90 12.19 17.79
C GLY A 65 11.60 10.95 18.24
N THR A 66 11.27 9.87 17.71
CA THR A 66 11.93 8.66 18.13
C THR A 66 13.06 8.35 17.19
N ALA A 67 14.21 8.53 17.66
CA ALA A 67 15.35 8.11 16.93
C ALA A 67 15.41 6.59 16.98
N ARG A 68 15.93 6.05 16.03
CA ARG A 68 16.10 4.62 16.08
C ARG A 68 17.49 4.23 16.27
#